data_2ba708d9f0f06226c46dac7fa27bb48c
#
_entry.id   2ba708d9f0f06226c46dac7fa27bb48c
#
_cell.length_a   1.000
_cell.length_b   1.000
_cell.length_c   1.000
_cell.angle_alpha   90.00
_cell.angle_beta   90.00
_cell.angle_gamma   90.00
#
_symmetry.space_group_name_H-M   'P 1'
#
loop_
_entity.id
_entity.type
_entity.pdbx_description
1 polymer ?
#
loop_
_entity_poly.entity_id
_entity_poly.type
_entity_poly.pdbx_seq_one_letter_code
_entity_poly.pdbx_strand_id
1 'polypeptide(L)'
;KLDGFITSLLTPIVKATKGKSVHSFYTLQDFEKWHIDNSKGWHIKYYKGLGTSTPKEAREYFQNFKKVTYIWDEKSLETLDMAFNTKRADDRKIWLGSHDPNLILDIGQANVSFTDFVNKDLIHFSRYDLKRSVPALDGLKPSTRKILFCSNKRHLKSDIRVAQFSGYISEHGAYHHGEISLQEAIIGMAQNFCGANNINLLVPSGQFGSRLQGGKDHAASRYIQTHLSPITN
;
A
#
# COMPACT_ATOMS: atom_id res chain seq x y z
N LYS A 1 29.65 3.72 12.62
CA LYS A 1 28.83 4.91 12.35
C LYS A 1 29.58 5.74 11.30
N LEU A 2 29.29 5.48 10.04
CA LEU A 2 29.89 6.24 8.92
C LEU A 2 28.82 7.23 8.46
N ASP A 3 29.06 8.51 8.64
CA ASP A 3 28.19 9.57 8.16
C ASP A 3 28.08 9.50 6.63
N GLY A 4 26.87 9.66 6.11
CA GLY A 4 26.62 9.55 4.68
C GLY A 4 26.59 8.13 4.10
N PHE A 5 26.70 7.08 4.93
CA PHE A 5 26.64 5.70 4.47
C PHE A 5 25.22 5.32 3.99
N ILE A 6 24.18 5.82 4.64
CA ILE A 6 22.78 5.61 4.22
C ILE A 6 22.25 6.89 3.61
N THR A 7 21.80 6.79 2.38
CA THR A 7 21.15 7.89 1.66
C THR A 7 19.89 7.38 0.95
N SER A 8 18.89 8.25 0.82
CA SER A 8 17.66 7.98 0.08
C SER A 8 17.58 8.87 -1.16
N LEU A 9 17.37 8.29 -2.33
CA LEU A 9 17.10 9.05 -3.54
C LEU A 9 15.68 9.60 -3.49
N LEU A 10 15.56 10.91 -3.65
CA LEU A 10 14.26 11.58 -3.74
C LEU A 10 13.79 11.62 -5.19
N THR A 11 12.65 10.98 -5.46
CA THR A 11 11.92 11.10 -6.71
C THR A 11 10.53 11.70 -6.48
N PRO A 12 9.99 12.47 -7.42
CA PRO A 12 8.64 13.01 -7.26
C PRO A 12 7.59 11.90 -7.07
N ILE A 13 6.65 12.11 -6.15
CA ILE A 13 5.48 11.25 -5.98
C ILE A 13 4.29 11.73 -6.81
N VAL A 14 4.26 13.02 -7.14
CA VAL A 14 3.26 13.63 -8.04
C VAL A 14 3.95 14.61 -8.96
N LYS A 15 3.59 14.60 -10.23
CA LYS A 15 3.88 15.69 -11.20
C LYS A 15 2.59 16.25 -11.75
N ALA A 16 2.46 17.57 -11.76
CA ALA A 16 1.38 18.30 -12.40
C ALA A 16 1.93 19.00 -13.64
N THR A 17 1.30 18.80 -14.79
CA THR A 17 1.74 19.38 -16.08
C THR A 17 0.62 20.19 -16.73
N LYS A 18 0.98 21.39 -17.25
CA LYS A 18 0.06 22.24 -18.01
C LYS A 18 0.86 22.95 -19.12
N GLY A 19 0.69 22.48 -20.35
CA GLY A 19 1.52 22.94 -21.45
C GLY A 19 3.01 22.68 -21.21
N LYS A 20 3.82 23.74 -21.10
CA LYS A 20 5.26 23.66 -20.80
C LYS A 20 5.59 23.71 -19.30
N SER A 21 4.61 24.03 -18.46
CA SER A 21 4.81 24.14 -17.01
C SER A 21 4.74 22.76 -16.38
N VAL A 22 5.73 22.45 -15.52
CA VAL A 22 5.81 21.19 -14.76
C VAL A 22 6.10 21.50 -13.30
N HIS A 23 5.25 21.03 -12.42
CA HIS A 23 5.46 21.06 -10.96
C HIS A 23 5.68 19.65 -10.47
N SER A 24 6.74 19.45 -9.68
CA SER A 24 7.09 18.16 -9.09
C SER A 24 6.94 18.24 -7.57
N PHE A 25 6.17 17.33 -6.99
CA PHE A 25 5.91 17.25 -5.57
C PHE A 25 6.53 15.98 -4.99
N TYR A 26 7.20 16.13 -3.87
CA TYR A 26 7.89 15.05 -3.15
C TYR A 26 7.14 14.62 -1.89
N THR A 27 6.12 15.40 -1.46
CA THR A 27 5.16 15.06 -0.41
C THR A 27 3.73 15.22 -0.92
N LEU A 28 2.79 14.46 -0.36
CA LEU A 28 1.36 14.60 -0.67
C LEU A 28 0.84 15.94 -0.15
N GLN A 29 1.33 16.39 1.01
CA GLN A 29 0.90 17.62 1.65
C GLN A 29 1.23 18.85 0.79
N ASP A 30 2.41 18.91 0.19
CA ASP A 30 2.78 20.00 -0.72
C ASP A 30 1.91 19.99 -1.98
N PHE A 31 1.60 18.80 -2.49
CA PHE A 31 0.69 18.64 -3.61
C PHE A 31 -0.73 19.10 -3.24
N GLU A 32 -1.25 18.67 -2.11
CA GLU A 32 -2.60 19.01 -1.66
C GLU A 32 -2.76 20.53 -1.44
N LYS A 33 -1.80 21.16 -0.76
CA LYS A 33 -1.77 22.62 -0.58
C LYS A 33 -1.81 23.35 -1.93
N TRP A 34 -0.93 22.94 -2.83
CA TRP A 34 -0.88 23.55 -4.19
C TRP A 34 -2.15 23.28 -4.98
N HIS A 35 -2.74 22.10 -4.86
CA HIS A 35 -3.90 21.67 -5.65
C HIS A 35 -5.19 22.42 -5.26
N ILE A 36 -5.29 22.92 -4.03
CA ILE A 36 -6.43 23.76 -3.59
C ILE A 36 -6.63 24.93 -4.57
N ASP A 37 -5.56 25.62 -4.92
CA ASP A 37 -5.61 26.81 -5.78
C ASP A 37 -5.48 26.47 -7.28
N ASN A 38 -5.05 25.25 -7.61
CA ASN A 38 -4.69 24.83 -8.96
C ASN A 38 -5.45 23.58 -9.43
N SER A 39 -6.73 23.46 -9.11
CA SER A 39 -7.53 22.25 -9.38
C SER A 39 -7.88 22.03 -10.86
N LYS A 40 -7.79 23.08 -11.73
CA LYS A 40 -8.29 23.00 -13.11
C LYS A 40 -7.20 23.13 -14.16
N GLY A 41 -7.30 22.27 -15.18
CA GLY A 41 -6.46 22.37 -16.38
C GLY A 41 -5.07 21.79 -16.23
N TRP A 42 -4.78 21.07 -15.16
CA TRP A 42 -3.53 20.37 -14.95
C TRP A 42 -3.70 18.86 -15.16
N HIS A 43 -2.77 18.25 -15.86
CA HIS A 43 -2.65 16.81 -15.95
C HIS A 43 -1.82 16.30 -14.77
N ILE A 44 -2.44 15.51 -13.90
CA ILE A 44 -1.81 14.99 -12.68
C ILE A 44 -1.36 13.54 -12.92
N LYS A 45 -0.07 13.28 -12.68
CA LYS A 45 0.51 11.94 -12.76
C LYS A 45 1.08 11.56 -11.40
N TYR A 46 0.60 10.44 -10.87
CA TYR A 46 1.11 9.84 -9.62
C TYR A 46 2.19 8.83 -9.93
N TYR A 47 3.21 8.80 -9.08
CA TYR A 47 4.34 7.89 -9.20
C TYR A 47 4.40 6.96 -8.00
N LYS A 48 4.58 5.68 -8.25
CA LYS A 48 4.82 4.67 -7.24
C LYS A 48 6.15 3.99 -7.53
N GLY A 49 7.21 4.47 -6.86
CA GLY A 49 8.58 4.08 -7.18
C GLY A 49 9.00 4.52 -8.59
N LEU A 50 10.02 3.89 -9.14
CA LEU A 50 10.58 4.23 -10.45
C LEU A 50 9.84 3.61 -11.64
N GLY A 51 9.00 2.60 -11.41
CA GLY A 51 8.34 1.82 -12.47
C GLY A 51 7.35 2.60 -13.36
N THR A 52 6.85 3.74 -12.88
CA THR A 52 5.94 4.61 -13.65
C THR A 52 6.66 5.77 -14.35
N SER A 53 7.98 5.88 -14.16
CA SER A 53 8.80 6.91 -14.76
C SER A 53 9.17 6.56 -16.20
N THR A 54 9.15 7.55 -17.08
CA THR A 54 9.68 7.41 -18.44
C THR A 54 11.21 7.41 -18.44
N PRO A 55 11.87 6.92 -19.51
CA PRO A 55 13.33 6.99 -19.63
C PRO A 55 13.88 8.42 -19.55
N LYS A 56 13.12 9.41 -20.03
CA LYS A 56 13.48 10.83 -19.93
C LYS A 56 13.45 11.31 -18.48
N GLU A 57 12.40 10.98 -17.74
CA GLU A 57 12.27 11.34 -16.33
C GLU A 57 13.36 10.67 -15.48
N ALA A 58 13.69 9.42 -15.77
CA ALA A 58 14.79 8.73 -15.09
C ALA A 58 16.13 9.45 -15.31
N ARG A 59 16.42 9.88 -16.55
CA ARG A 59 17.63 10.69 -16.83
C ARG A 59 17.63 12.00 -16.04
N GLU A 60 16.48 12.70 -15.95
CA GLU A 60 16.35 13.93 -15.17
C GLU A 60 16.68 13.70 -13.69
N TYR A 61 16.22 12.57 -13.09
CA TYR A 61 16.49 12.25 -11.68
C TYR A 61 17.99 12.04 -11.44
N PHE A 62 18.71 11.41 -12.37
CA PHE A 62 20.13 11.17 -12.23
C PHE A 62 20.99 12.40 -12.59
N GLN A 63 20.51 13.28 -13.47
CA GLN A 63 21.18 14.56 -13.77
C GLN A 63 21.04 15.56 -12.62
N ASN A 64 19.87 15.59 -11.98
CA ASN A 64 19.56 16.44 -10.83
C ASN A 64 19.37 15.59 -9.59
N PHE A 65 20.44 14.90 -9.18
CA PHE A 65 20.42 13.88 -8.14
C PHE A 65 20.08 14.48 -6.78
N LYS A 66 18.80 14.43 -6.40
CA LYS A 66 18.33 14.83 -5.08
C LYS A 66 18.42 13.65 -4.13
N LYS A 67 19.10 13.83 -3.01
CA LYS A 67 19.23 12.82 -1.97
C LYS A 67 19.04 13.42 -0.58
N VAL A 68 18.55 12.61 0.33
CA VAL A 68 18.60 12.83 1.76
C VAL A 68 19.67 11.92 2.34
N THR A 69 20.53 12.47 3.17
CA THR A 69 21.57 11.74 3.90
C THR A 69 21.10 11.53 5.33
N TYR A 70 21.13 10.28 5.81
CA TYR A 70 20.79 9.99 7.18
C TYR A 70 22.01 10.15 8.08
N ILE A 71 21.84 10.93 9.15
CA ILE A 71 22.90 11.21 10.11
C ILE A 71 22.55 10.63 11.49
N TRP A 72 23.59 10.29 12.23
CA TRP A 72 23.45 9.76 13.58
C TRP A 72 23.41 10.91 14.59
N ASP A 73 22.38 10.94 15.44
CA ASP A 73 22.26 11.85 16.58
C ASP A 73 22.34 11.09 17.92
N GLU A 74 22.32 11.80 19.02
CA GLU A 74 22.43 11.22 20.38
C GLU A 74 21.30 10.24 20.69
N LYS A 75 20.09 10.46 20.17
CA LYS A 75 18.89 9.65 20.39
C LYS A 75 18.70 8.53 19.36
N SER A 76 19.52 8.49 18.32
CA SER A 76 19.35 7.53 17.21
C SER A 76 19.35 6.09 17.68
N LEU A 77 20.24 5.71 18.60
CA LEU A 77 20.32 4.34 19.14
C LEU A 77 19.01 3.95 19.85
N GLU A 78 18.57 4.78 20.77
CA GLU A 78 17.36 4.58 21.57
C GLU A 78 16.11 4.51 20.66
N THR A 79 16.01 5.43 19.71
CA THR A 79 14.87 5.51 18.79
C THR A 79 14.80 4.33 17.85
N LEU A 80 15.94 3.87 17.31
CA LEU A 80 15.98 2.68 16.45
C LEU A 80 15.72 1.40 17.26
N ASP A 81 16.25 1.31 18.49
CA ASP A 81 15.96 0.19 19.39
C ASP A 81 14.45 0.14 19.71
N MET A 82 13.85 1.27 20.06
CA MET A 82 12.39 1.34 20.28
C MET A 82 11.62 0.86 19.05
N ALA A 83 11.99 1.33 17.84
CA ALA A 83 11.26 1.01 16.62
C ALA A 83 11.37 -0.46 16.20
N PHE A 84 12.53 -1.10 16.39
CA PHE A 84 12.83 -2.41 15.77
C PHE A 84 13.08 -3.55 16.76
N ASN A 85 13.29 -3.28 18.04
CA ASN A 85 13.51 -4.33 19.03
C ASN A 85 12.21 -5.07 19.35
N THR A 86 12.19 -6.38 19.18
CA THR A 86 11.02 -7.23 19.43
C THR A 86 10.50 -7.16 20.85
N LYS A 87 11.38 -6.88 21.83
CA LYS A 87 11.04 -6.79 23.27
C LYS A 87 10.38 -5.46 23.66
N ARG A 88 10.36 -4.47 22.76
CA ARG A 88 9.83 -3.10 23.03
C ARG A 88 8.46 -2.85 22.38
N ALA A 89 7.59 -3.85 22.41
CA ALA A 89 6.25 -3.73 21.80
C ALA A 89 5.37 -2.67 22.48
N ASP A 90 5.47 -2.54 23.81
CA ASP A 90 4.67 -1.57 24.56
C ASP A 90 5.14 -0.13 24.33
N ASP A 91 6.44 0.09 24.22
CA ASP A 91 6.99 1.41 23.84
C ASP A 91 6.50 1.83 22.44
N ARG A 92 6.45 0.89 21.49
CA ARG A 92 5.88 1.17 20.16
C ARG A 92 4.39 1.51 20.19
N LYS A 93 3.59 0.94 21.10
CA LYS A 93 2.18 1.33 21.27
C LYS A 93 2.07 2.77 21.72
N ILE A 94 2.90 3.20 22.67
CA ILE A 94 2.95 4.58 23.16
C ILE A 94 3.38 5.52 22.02
N TRP A 95 4.46 5.17 21.33
CA TRP A 95 4.97 5.93 20.18
C TRP A 95 3.90 6.08 19.08
N LEU A 96 3.23 5.01 18.68
CA LEU A 96 2.14 5.07 17.68
C LEU A 96 0.91 5.85 18.19
N GLY A 97 0.67 5.84 19.50
CA GLY A 97 -0.38 6.64 20.14
C GLY A 97 -0.09 8.14 20.11
N SER A 98 1.18 8.55 20.09
CA SER A 98 1.61 9.95 20.00
C SER A 98 1.62 10.52 18.56
N HIS A 99 1.15 9.75 17.57
CA HIS A 99 1.15 10.15 16.17
C HIS A 99 0.40 11.47 15.94
N ASP A 100 1.10 12.46 15.42
CA ASP A 100 0.54 13.71 14.90
C ASP A 100 0.61 13.71 13.36
N PRO A 101 -0.52 13.76 12.63
CA PRO A 101 -0.53 13.77 11.17
C PRO A 101 0.12 15.02 10.56
N ASN A 102 0.30 16.09 11.33
CA ASN A 102 0.90 17.34 10.86
C ASN A 102 2.42 17.38 11.07
N LEU A 103 2.96 16.48 11.89
CA LEU A 103 4.40 16.39 12.16
C LEU A 103 5.08 15.57 11.05
N ILE A 104 5.53 16.26 10.00
CA ILE A 104 6.07 15.65 8.78
C ILE A 104 7.56 15.94 8.69
N LEU A 105 8.29 14.97 8.14
CA LEU A 105 9.71 15.15 7.84
C LEU A 105 9.90 16.22 6.75
N ASP A 106 10.71 17.24 7.06
CA ASP A 106 11.14 18.21 6.04
C ASP A 106 12.20 17.58 5.13
N ILE A 107 11.78 17.16 3.96
CA ILE A 107 12.65 16.59 2.92
C ILE A 107 13.44 17.63 2.11
N GLY A 108 13.23 18.93 2.38
CA GLY A 108 14.07 20.01 1.84
C GLY A 108 15.46 20.05 2.49
N GLN A 109 15.62 19.41 3.66
CA GLN A 109 16.90 19.30 4.35
C GLN A 109 17.76 18.21 3.72
N ALA A 110 19.03 18.53 3.44
CA ALA A 110 19.98 17.57 2.88
C ALA A 110 20.33 16.44 3.88
N ASN A 111 20.25 16.72 5.16
CA ASN A 111 20.58 15.81 6.26
C ASN A 111 19.38 15.62 7.19
N VAL A 112 19.07 14.38 7.50
CA VAL A 112 17.95 13.97 8.37
C VAL A 112 18.50 13.04 9.43
N SER A 113 18.20 13.30 10.70
CA SER A 113 18.58 12.37 11.78
C SER A 113 17.73 11.10 11.74
N PHE A 114 18.28 9.97 12.20
CA PHE A 114 17.48 8.75 12.38
C PHE A 114 16.31 8.97 13.35
N THR A 115 16.49 9.82 14.36
CA THR A 115 15.42 10.19 15.29
C THR A 115 14.29 10.90 14.56
N ASP A 116 14.58 11.86 13.69
CA ASP A 116 13.58 12.54 12.89
C ASP A 116 12.91 11.62 11.89
N PHE A 117 13.68 10.77 11.20
CA PHE A 117 13.13 9.79 10.29
C PHE A 117 12.10 8.88 10.99
N VAL A 118 12.44 8.33 12.16
CA VAL A 118 11.53 7.42 12.87
C VAL A 118 10.27 8.17 13.34
N ASN A 119 10.42 9.38 13.89
CA ASN A 119 9.32 10.09 14.54
C ASN A 119 8.47 10.93 13.58
N LYS A 120 8.98 11.30 12.39
CA LYS A 120 8.30 12.19 11.43
C LYS A 120 8.00 11.56 10.06
N ASP A 121 8.51 10.33 9.79
CA ASP A 121 8.29 9.62 8.54
C ASP A 121 7.83 8.18 8.79
N LEU A 122 8.65 7.35 9.44
CA LEU A 122 8.35 5.96 9.72
C LEU A 122 7.05 5.78 10.52
N ILE A 123 6.73 6.69 11.43
CA ILE A 123 5.50 6.65 12.23
C ILE A 123 4.24 6.72 11.36
N HIS A 124 4.23 7.52 10.30
CA HIS A 124 3.10 7.63 9.38
C HIS A 124 2.87 6.32 8.63
N PHE A 125 3.94 5.72 8.10
CA PHE A 125 3.88 4.43 7.45
C PHE A 125 3.40 3.33 8.40
N SER A 126 3.97 3.27 9.60
CA SER A 126 3.62 2.27 10.62
C SER A 126 2.14 2.37 11.02
N ARG A 127 1.63 3.58 11.20
CA ARG A 127 0.22 3.83 11.50
C ARG A 127 -0.70 3.42 10.36
N TYR A 128 -0.31 3.76 9.13
CA TYR A 128 -1.06 3.36 7.93
C TYR A 128 -1.09 1.83 7.78
N ASP A 129 0.05 1.17 7.99
CA ASP A 129 0.16 -0.28 7.88
C ASP A 129 -0.70 -1.00 8.93
N LEU A 130 -0.73 -0.50 10.17
CA LEU A 130 -1.64 -1.02 11.21
C LEU A 130 -3.10 -0.91 10.80
N LYS A 131 -3.54 0.25 10.31
CA LYS A 131 -4.92 0.44 9.85
C LYS A 131 -5.30 -0.52 8.72
N ARG A 132 -4.35 -0.84 7.87
CA ARG A 132 -4.54 -1.75 6.74
C ARG A 132 -4.50 -3.22 7.14
N SER A 133 -3.62 -3.57 8.08
CA SER A 133 -3.27 -4.97 8.37
C SER A 133 -4.00 -5.54 9.58
N VAL A 134 -4.47 -4.67 10.50
CA VAL A 134 -5.18 -5.05 11.73
C VAL A 134 -6.60 -4.51 11.68
N PRO A 135 -7.57 -5.27 11.15
CA PRO A 135 -8.96 -4.84 11.08
C PRO A 135 -9.57 -4.77 12.49
N ALA A 136 -10.20 -3.63 12.81
CA ALA A 136 -10.70 -3.34 14.16
C ALA A 136 -12.14 -3.77 14.41
N LEU A 137 -13.01 -3.79 13.37
CA LEU A 137 -14.45 -3.96 13.54
C LEU A 137 -14.99 -5.25 12.89
N ASP A 138 -14.78 -5.40 11.59
CA ASP A 138 -15.43 -6.44 10.76
C ASP A 138 -14.51 -7.60 10.39
N GLY A 139 -13.27 -7.61 10.82
CA GLY A 139 -12.29 -8.64 10.48
C GLY A 139 -11.80 -8.58 9.02
N LEU A 140 -12.24 -7.60 8.21
CA LEU A 140 -11.88 -7.48 6.81
C LEU A 140 -10.67 -6.58 6.60
N LYS A 141 -9.68 -7.07 5.90
CA LYS A 141 -8.58 -6.25 5.38
C LYS A 141 -9.06 -5.41 4.18
N PRO A 142 -8.41 -4.30 3.84
CA PRO A 142 -8.84 -3.45 2.70
C PRO A 142 -9.01 -4.21 1.37
N SER A 143 -8.14 -5.19 1.07
CA SER A 143 -8.28 -6.02 -0.13
C SER A 143 -9.56 -6.85 -0.14
N THR A 144 -9.85 -7.54 0.96
CA THR A 144 -11.08 -8.35 1.09
C THR A 144 -12.33 -7.48 1.06
N ARG A 145 -12.29 -6.30 1.69
CA ARG A 145 -13.40 -5.33 1.63
C ARG A 145 -13.65 -4.82 0.21
N LYS A 146 -12.59 -4.53 -0.56
CA LYS A 146 -12.73 -4.15 -1.98
C LYS A 146 -13.31 -5.27 -2.83
N ILE A 147 -12.93 -6.53 -2.57
CA ILE A 147 -13.48 -7.70 -3.25
C ILE A 147 -15.00 -7.78 -2.97
N LEU A 148 -15.43 -7.71 -1.72
CA LEU A 148 -16.85 -7.75 -1.35
C LEU A 148 -17.63 -6.57 -1.92
N PHE A 149 -17.09 -5.35 -1.83
CA PHE A 149 -17.71 -4.17 -2.43
C PHE A 149 -17.95 -4.34 -3.93
N CYS A 150 -16.94 -4.83 -4.65
CA CYS A 150 -17.05 -5.07 -6.10
C CYS A 150 -17.98 -6.25 -6.43
N SER A 151 -18.03 -7.27 -5.57
CA SER A 151 -18.98 -8.37 -5.71
C SER A 151 -20.42 -7.87 -5.62
N ASN A 152 -20.73 -7.05 -4.62
CA ASN A 152 -22.05 -6.44 -4.43
C ASN A 152 -22.38 -5.47 -5.57
N LYS A 153 -21.45 -4.60 -5.94
CA LYS A 153 -21.61 -3.65 -7.05
C LYS A 153 -21.93 -4.33 -8.37
N ARG A 154 -21.35 -5.51 -8.61
CA ARG A 154 -21.59 -6.33 -9.80
C ARG A 154 -22.85 -7.20 -9.68
N HIS A 155 -23.48 -7.31 -8.51
CA HIS A 155 -24.52 -8.29 -8.22
C HIS A 155 -24.07 -9.71 -8.61
N LEU A 156 -22.94 -10.15 -8.07
CA LEU A 156 -22.24 -11.36 -8.47
C LEU A 156 -22.98 -12.63 -7.99
N LYS A 157 -24.09 -12.98 -8.64
CA LYS A 157 -24.94 -14.15 -8.33
C LYS A 157 -24.61 -15.39 -9.16
N SER A 158 -23.78 -15.26 -10.19
CA SER A 158 -23.36 -16.34 -11.09
C SER A 158 -21.85 -16.40 -11.19
N ASP A 159 -21.35 -17.57 -11.56
CA ASP A 159 -19.94 -17.85 -11.71
C ASP A 159 -19.21 -16.89 -12.65
N ILE A 160 -18.10 -16.35 -12.18
CA ILE A 160 -17.13 -15.59 -12.97
C ILE A 160 -15.73 -16.17 -12.76
N ARG A 161 -14.90 -16.21 -13.79
CA ARG A 161 -13.49 -16.61 -13.63
C ARG A 161 -12.76 -15.68 -12.70
N VAL A 162 -11.96 -16.24 -11.78
CA VAL A 162 -11.18 -15.45 -10.81
C VAL A 162 -10.31 -14.39 -11.51
N ALA A 163 -9.65 -14.75 -12.61
CA ALA A 163 -8.86 -13.80 -13.41
C ALA A 163 -9.69 -12.64 -13.97
N GLN A 164 -10.90 -12.90 -14.46
CA GLN A 164 -11.82 -11.88 -14.94
C GLN A 164 -12.31 -10.97 -13.81
N PHE A 165 -12.61 -11.57 -12.67
CA PHE A 165 -13.09 -10.83 -11.51
C PHE A 165 -12.00 -9.93 -10.91
N SER A 166 -10.74 -10.37 -10.90
CA SER A 166 -9.61 -9.53 -10.47
C SER A 166 -9.45 -8.27 -11.35
N GLY A 167 -9.65 -8.39 -12.66
CA GLY A 167 -9.67 -7.24 -13.57
C GLY A 167 -10.80 -6.25 -13.23
N TYR A 168 -12.02 -6.75 -13.02
CA TYR A 168 -13.14 -5.90 -12.61
C TYR A 168 -12.90 -5.18 -11.28
N ILE A 169 -12.33 -5.86 -10.27
CA ILE A 169 -12.01 -5.26 -8.98
C ILE A 169 -10.92 -4.19 -9.13
N SER A 170 -9.93 -4.42 -9.97
CA SER A 170 -8.86 -3.44 -10.23
C SER A 170 -9.42 -2.15 -10.82
N GLU A 171 -10.35 -2.26 -11.76
CA GLU A 171 -11.00 -1.12 -12.41
C GLU A 171 -11.94 -0.36 -11.46
N HIS A 172 -12.82 -1.07 -10.74
CA HIS A 172 -13.92 -0.47 -9.98
C HIS A 172 -13.67 -0.32 -8.48
N GLY A 173 -12.69 -1.03 -7.93
CA GLY A 173 -12.34 -1.04 -6.51
C GLY A 173 -11.12 -0.19 -6.16
N ALA A 174 -10.56 0.56 -7.12
CA ALA A 174 -9.30 1.29 -6.94
C ALA A 174 -8.21 0.42 -6.30
N TYR A 175 -8.03 -0.79 -6.83
CA TYR A 175 -7.00 -1.71 -6.35
C TYR A 175 -5.69 -1.47 -7.09
N HIS A 176 -4.68 -0.99 -6.39
CA HIS A 176 -3.39 -0.55 -6.98
C HIS A 176 -2.21 -1.47 -6.64
N HIS A 177 -2.48 -2.72 -6.27
CA HIS A 177 -1.45 -3.73 -6.01
C HIS A 177 -1.40 -4.76 -7.14
N GLY A 178 -0.45 -5.71 -7.05
CA GLY A 178 -0.26 -6.74 -8.08
C GLY A 178 -1.50 -7.62 -8.29
N GLU A 179 -1.76 -7.97 -9.54
CA GLU A 179 -2.91 -8.79 -9.93
C GLU A 179 -2.89 -10.17 -9.26
N ILE A 180 -1.73 -10.80 -9.17
CA ILE A 180 -1.55 -12.10 -8.51
C ILE A 180 -2.01 -12.04 -7.06
N SER A 181 -1.60 -11.01 -6.30
CA SER A 181 -2.03 -10.84 -4.91
C SER A 181 -3.54 -10.69 -4.76
N LEU A 182 -4.21 -10.07 -5.74
CA LEU A 182 -5.66 -9.94 -5.74
C LEU A 182 -6.34 -11.28 -6.04
N GLN A 183 -5.84 -12.02 -7.02
CA GLN A 183 -6.33 -13.37 -7.36
C GLN A 183 -6.18 -14.32 -6.16
N GLU A 184 -5.05 -14.31 -5.48
CA GLU A 184 -4.80 -15.06 -4.25
C GLU A 184 -5.79 -14.68 -3.14
N ALA A 185 -6.08 -13.38 -2.96
CA ALA A 185 -7.06 -12.93 -1.99
C ALA A 185 -8.48 -13.42 -2.32
N ILE A 186 -8.89 -13.41 -3.59
CA ILE A 186 -10.19 -13.94 -4.04
C ILE A 186 -10.26 -15.45 -3.78
N ILE A 187 -9.22 -16.19 -4.14
CA ILE A 187 -9.12 -17.64 -3.91
C ILE A 187 -9.23 -17.94 -2.43
N GLY A 188 -8.44 -17.23 -1.60
CA GLY A 188 -8.46 -17.40 -0.13
C GLY A 188 -9.84 -17.15 0.48
N MET A 189 -10.61 -16.17 -0.02
CA MET A 189 -11.98 -15.90 0.47
C MET A 189 -13.00 -16.97 0.07
N ALA A 190 -12.73 -17.73 -0.99
CA ALA A 190 -13.62 -18.79 -1.46
C ALA A 190 -13.28 -20.17 -0.88
N GLN A 191 -12.07 -20.39 -0.40
CA GLN A 191 -11.65 -21.69 0.14
C GLN A 191 -12.55 -22.13 1.31
N ASN A 192 -13.03 -23.35 1.26
CA ASN A 192 -14.03 -23.90 2.18
C ASN A 192 -13.59 -25.18 2.90
N PHE A 193 -12.34 -25.61 2.73
CA PHE A 193 -11.82 -26.77 3.44
C PHE A 193 -11.57 -26.45 4.94
N CYS A 194 -11.59 -27.48 5.78
CA CYS A 194 -11.38 -27.34 7.21
C CYS A 194 -10.00 -26.69 7.51
N GLY A 195 -10.01 -25.56 8.22
CA GLY A 195 -8.82 -24.74 8.51
C GLY A 195 -8.60 -23.56 7.57
N ALA A 196 -9.43 -23.40 6.50
CA ALA A 196 -9.43 -22.21 5.65
C ALA A 196 -10.29 -21.11 6.28
N ASN A 197 -11.52 -20.93 5.80
CA ASN A 197 -12.46 -19.97 6.35
C ASN A 197 -13.49 -20.68 7.23
N ASN A 198 -13.88 -20.06 8.34
CA ASN A 198 -15.01 -20.51 9.13
C ASN A 198 -16.31 -20.43 8.31
N ILE A 199 -16.45 -19.28 7.63
CA ILE A 199 -17.52 -19.00 6.66
C ILE A 199 -16.87 -18.42 5.44
N ASN A 200 -16.98 -19.08 4.28
CA ASN A 200 -16.47 -18.56 3.03
C ASN A 200 -17.45 -17.56 2.42
N LEU A 201 -16.98 -16.34 2.19
CA LEU A 201 -17.80 -15.25 1.65
C LEU A 201 -18.00 -15.35 0.13
N LEU A 202 -17.17 -16.12 -0.52
CA LEU A 202 -17.26 -16.47 -1.94
C LEU A 202 -17.39 -17.99 -2.09
N VAL A 203 -18.06 -18.44 -3.14
CA VAL A 203 -18.25 -19.87 -3.44
C VAL A 203 -17.10 -20.36 -4.32
N PRO A 204 -16.43 -21.48 -3.97
CA PRO A 204 -15.40 -22.07 -4.81
C PRO A 204 -16.05 -22.95 -5.89
N SER A 205 -15.97 -22.54 -7.15
CA SER A 205 -16.42 -23.32 -8.31
C SER A 205 -15.21 -23.81 -9.10
N GLY A 206 -14.79 -25.05 -8.85
CA GLY A 206 -13.59 -25.68 -9.39
C GLY A 206 -12.58 -26.05 -8.31
N GLN A 207 -11.30 -26.19 -8.66
CA GLN A 207 -10.24 -26.63 -7.74
C GLN A 207 -9.61 -25.44 -7.01
N PHE A 208 -10.09 -25.16 -5.82
CA PHE A 208 -9.61 -24.08 -4.96
C PHE A 208 -8.58 -24.51 -3.93
N GLY A 209 -7.99 -25.67 -4.10
CA GLY A 209 -6.98 -26.22 -3.19
C GLY A 209 -7.55 -27.15 -2.13
N SER A 210 -6.67 -27.83 -1.45
CA SER A 210 -6.98 -28.82 -0.44
C SER A 210 -6.38 -28.50 0.91
N ARG A 211 -6.97 -29.09 1.95
CA ARG A 211 -6.44 -29.00 3.33
C ARG A 211 -5.01 -29.52 3.43
N LEU A 212 -4.70 -30.61 2.71
CA LEU A 212 -3.38 -31.25 2.77
C LEU A 212 -2.25 -30.29 2.40
N GLN A 213 -2.50 -29.40 1.43
CA GLN A 213 -1.50 -28.43 0.97
C GLN A 213 -1.79 -26.98 1.44
N GLY A 214 -2.71 -26.82 2.39
CA GLY A 214 -3.08 -25.49 2.89
C GLY A 214 -3.62 -24.58 1.79
N GLY A 215 -4.27 -25.16 0.78
CA GLY A 215 -4.87 -24.43 -0.35
C GLY A 215 -3.92 -24.02 -1.45
N LYS A 216 -2.62 -24.36 -1.36
CA LYS A 216 -1.60 -23.96 -2.36
C LYS A 216 -1.70 -24.73 -3.67
N ASP A 217 -2.42 -25.85 -3.68
CA ASP A 217 -2.68 -26.71 -4.81
C ASP A 217 -3.90 -26.29 -5.63
N HIS A 218 -4.38 -25.06 -5.47
CA HIS A 218 -5.46 -24.53 -6.30
C HIS A 218 -5.05 -24.42 -7.77
N ALA A 219 -6.02 -24.58 -8.68
CA ALA A 219 -5.79 -24.39 -10.09
C ALA A 219 -5.56 -22.91 -10.44
N ALA A 220 -5.01 -22.65 -11.63
CA ALA A 220 -4.76 -21.28 -12.07
C ALA A 220 -6.08 -20.47 -12.15
N SER A 221 -6.03 -19.22 -11.78
CA SER A 221 -7.15 -18.28 -11.68
C SER A 221 -8.01 -18.15 -12.95
N ARG A 222 -7.44 -18.48 -14.12
CA ARG A 222 -8.14 -18.51 -15.42
C ARG A 222 -9.06 -19.72 -15.60
N TYR A 223 -8.94 -20.75 -14.76
CA TYR A 223 -9.72 -21.99 -14.88
C TYR A 223 -10.79 -22.15 -13.81
N ILE A 224 -10.62 -21.48 -12.67
CA ILE A 224 -11.55 -21.56 -11.54
C ILE A 224 -12.49 -20.35 -11.52
N GLN A 225 -13.68 -20.56 -10.98
CA GLN A 225 -14.75 -19.56 -10.96
C GLN A 225 -15.26 -19.35 -9.55
N THR A 226 -15.91 -18.21 -9.33
CA THR A 226 -16.49 -17.87 -8.04
C THR A 226 -17.70 -16.96 -8.19
N HIS A 227 -18.56 -16.96 -7.18
CA HIS A 227 -19.66 -16.02 -7.01
C HIS A 227 -19.87 -15.71 -5.52
N LEU A 228 -20.74 -14.76 -5.18
CA LEU A 228 -21.09 -14.47 -3.79
C LEU A 228 -21.74 -15.68 -3.13
N SER A 229 -21.30 -15.99 -1.91
CA SER A 229 -21.98 -16.96 -1.07
C SER A 229 -23.37 -16.43 -0.67
N PRO A 230 -24.41 -17.28 -0.57
CA PRO A 230 -25.74 -16.87 -0.11
C PRO A 230 -25.75 -16.14 1.23
N ILE A 231 -24.79 -16.46 2.11
CA ILE A 231 -24.65 -15.82 3.42
C ILE A 231 -24.09 -14.38 3.34
N THR A 232 -23.59 -13.97 2.19
CA THR A 232 -22.98 -12.66 1.97
C THR A 232 -23.97 -11.64 1.38
N ASN A 233 -25.17 -12.08 1.04
CA ASN A 233 -26.26 -11.24 0.47
C ASN A 233 -27.06 -10.50 1.54
#